data_280239a408dc7568159dad84ead96eaa
#
_entry.id   280239a408dc7568159dad84ead96eaa
#
_cell.length_a   1.000
_cell.length_b   1.000
_cell.length_c   1.000
_cell.angle_alpha   90.00
_cell.angle_beta   90.00
_cell.angle_gamma   90.00
#
_symmetry.space_group_name_H-M   'P 1'
#
loop_
_entity.id
_entity.type
_entity.pdbx_description
1 polymer ?
#
loop_
_entity_poly.entity_id
_entity_poly.type
_entity_poly.pdbx_seq_one_letter_code
_entity_poly.pdbx_strand_id
1 'polypeptide(L)'
;MANYISEDDIERAILEKLNNSPFNYDILTCPADAESRDNLNDGTGRNSKRQCVLPVVLTDALYRINPAIDKSIIDGIVRDLSRDFTGTDLTDTNYKNYKKIRDKIKVKVKKNGKDDFDFVQLIDFDNPENNTFTAVSQMWIQGHYNYRRPDILIFVNGLPLVFIELKNSIVKVEEAYNKNLLNYKKDVPNLFAFNQICVLSNGLETKLGAFNA
;
A
#
# COMPACT_ATOMS: atom_id res chain seq x y z
N MET A 1 5.98 -0.56 38.17
CA MET A 1 5.82 -1.02 36.76
C MET A 1 6.18 0.15 35.88
N ALA A 2 7.10 -0.01 34.95
CA ALA A 2 7.42 1.07 34.01
C ALA A 2 6.18 1.33 33.14
N ASN A 3 5.64 2.54 33.21
CA ASN A 3 4.58 3.00 32.32
C ASN A 3 5.20 3.21 30.94
N TYR A 4 4.96 2.30 29.99
CA TYR A 4 5.31 2.49 28.59
C TYR A 4 4.07 2.26 27.72
N ILE A 5 4.05 2.89 26.57
CA ILE A 5 3.01 2.70 25.55
C ILE A 5 3.49 1.55 24.65
N SER A 6 2.68 0.51 24.53
CA SER A 6 3.01 -0.65 23.69
C SER A 6 2.84 -0.35 22.19
N GLU A 7 3.46 -1.16 21.33
CA GLU A 7 3.24 -1.09 19.86
C GLU A 7 1.76 -1.27 19.53
N ASP A 8 1.08 -2.22 20.18
CA ASP A 8 -0.36 -2.50 19.98
C ASP A 8 -1.26 -1.30 20.36
N ASP A 9 -0.90 -0.57 21.45
CA ASP A 9 -1.67 0.61 21.86
C ASP A 9 -1.53 1.74 20.85
N ILE A 10 -0.31 1.93 20.30
CA ILE A 10 -0.03 2.94 19.28
C ILE A 10 -0.76 2.56 17.98
N GLU A 11 -0.67 1.29 17.54
CA GLU A 11 -1.34 0.80 16.35
C GLU A 11 -2.85 1.03 16.43
N ARG A 12 -3.46 0.61 17.55
CA ARG A 12 -4.90 0.78 17.79
C ARG A 12 -5.32 2.24 17.74
N ALA A 13 -4.56 3.13 18.40
CA ALA A 13 -4.85 4.56 18.41
C ALA A 13 -4.76 5.19 17.01
N ILE A 14 -3.80 4.76 16.17
CA ILE A 14 -3.68 5.21 14.78
C ILE A 14 -4.86 4.73 13.95
N LEU A 15 -5.20 3.44 14.03
CA LEU A 15 -6.33 2.86 13.28
C LEU A 15 -7.66 3.51 13.66
N GLU A 16 -7.91 3.71 14.97
CA GLU A 16 -9.08 4.40 15.46
C GLU A 16 -9.14 5.84 14.94
N LYS A 17 -8.02 6.56 14.95
CA LYS A 17 -7.96 7.93 14.42
C LYS A 17 -8.24 7.98 12.93
N LEU A 18 -7.73 7.04 12.15
CA LEU A 18 -7.95 6.96 10.70
C LEU A 18 -9.41 6.59 10.37
N ASN A 19 -10.02 5.70 11.16
CA ASN A 19 -11.41 5.29 10.96
C ASN A 19 -12.44 6.38 11.26
N ASN A 20 -12.09 7.35 12.13
CA ASN A 20 -12.99 8.41 12.55
C ASN A 20 -12.87 9.67 11.67
N SER A 21 -13.92 10.53 11.74
CA SER A 21 -13.90 11.86 11.11
C SER A 21 -12.67 12.68 11.58
N PRO A 22 -12.03 13.44 10.69
CA PRO A 22 -12.39 13.70 9.29
C PRO A 22 -11.85 12.67 8.28
N PHE A 23 -11.09 11.65 8.71
CA PHE A 23 -10.38 10.76 7.80
C PHE A 23 -11.28 9.71 7.15
N ASN A 24 -12.11 9.02 7.95
CA ASN A 24 -13.08 8.01 7.52
C ASN A 24 -12.46 6.90 6.62
N TYR A 25 -11.29 6.39 7.00
CA TYR A 25 -10.64 5.29 6.27
C TYR A 25 -11.34 3.96 6.55
N ASP A 26 -11.43 3.11 5.55
CA ASP A 26 -11.76 1.70 5.73
C ASP A 26 -10.62 1.02 6.50
N ILE A 27 -10.95 0.28 7.55
CA ILE A 27 -9.96 -0.45 8.36
C ILE A 27 -10.08 -1.94 8.07
N LEU A 28 -8.95 -2.55 7.72
CA LEU A 28 -8.81 -3.99 7.56
C LEU A 28 -7.70 -4.51 8.48
N THR A 29 -8.05 -5.37 9.42
CA THR A 29 -7.08 -6.05 10.29
C THR A 29 -6.87 -7.48 9.82
N CYS A 30 -5.66 -7.80 9.36
CA CYS A 30 -5.32 -9.15 8.95
C CYS A 30 -4.96 -10.02 10.18
N PRO A 31 -5.21 -11.34 10.15
CA PRO A 31 -4.74 -12.24 11.19
C PRO A 31 -3.22 -12.18 11.34
N ALA A 32 -2.75 -11.98 12.56
CA ALA A 32 -1.35 -11.68 12.86
C ALA A 32 -0.51 -12.91 13.26
N ASP A 33 -1.16 -14.03 13.59
CA ASP A 33 -0.47 -15.24 14.01
C ASP A 33 0.38 -15.86 12.87
N ALA A 34 1.39 -16.64 13.25
CA ALA A 34 2.30 -17.27 12.29
C ALA A 34 1.60 -18.31 11.41
N GLU A 35 0.53 -18.94 11.90
CA GLU A 35 -0.23 -19.96 11.16
C GLU A 35 -1.04 -19.33 10.04
N SER A 36 -1.45 -18.06 10.17
CA SER A 36 -2.18 -17.33 9.14
C SER A 36 -1.30 -16.77 8.01
N ARG A 37 0.03 -16.91 8.11
CA ARG A 37 0.99 -16.34 7.17
C ARG A 37 0.70 -16.69 5.70
N ASP A 38 0.36 -17.94 5.43
CA ASP A 38 0.11 -18.44 4.08
C ASP A 38 -1.39 -18.40 3.69
N ASN A 39 -2.26 -18.02 4.63
CA ASN A 39 -3.70 -17.94 4.43
C ASN A 39 -4.07 -16.70 3.60
N LEU A 40 -4.74 -16.89 2.47
CA LEU A 40 -5.23 -15.82 1.60
C LEU A 40 -6.62 -15.29 1.99
N ASN A 41 -7.32 -15.93 2.95
CA ASN A 41 -8.58 -15.44 3.50
C ASN A 41 -8.33 -14.38 4.59
N ASP A 42 -7.55 -13.37 4.26
CA ASP A 42 -7.17 -12.29 5.16
C ASP A 42 -7.93 -10.97 4.91
N GLY A 43 -8.98 -11.02 4.07
CA GLY A 43 -9.80 -9.87 3.72
C GLY A 43 -9.20 -8.97 2.63
N THR A 44 -7.95 -9.20 2.20
CA THR A 44 -7.27 -8.34 1.21
C THR A 44 -7.69 -8.61 -0.23
N GLY A 45 -8.33 -9.74 -0.51
CA GLY A 45 -8.72 -10.15 -1.87
C GLY A 45 -7.55 -10.45 -2.80
N ARG A 46 -6.32 -10.61 -2.25
CA ARG A 46 -5.13 -10.96 -3.02
C ARG A 46 -5.11 -12.42 -3.42
N ASN A 47 -4.52 -12.72 -4.57
CA ASN A 47 -4.33 -14.09 -5.05
C ASN A 47 -2.97 -14.69 -4.61
N SER A 48 -2.09 -13.88 -4.05
CA SER A 48 -0.77 -14.27 -3.54
C SER A 48 -0.30 -13.29 -2.49
N LYS A 49 0.44 -13.75 -1.49
CA LYS A 49 1.13 -12.88 -0.52
C LYS A 49 2.25 -12.02 -1.13
N ARG A 50 2.65 -12.30 -2.38
CA ARG A 50 3.59 -11.47 -3.15
C ARG A 50 2.93 -10.24 -3.76
N GLN A 51 1.61 -10.25 -3.90
CA GLN A 51 0.86 -9.05 -4.30
C GLN A 51 0.79 -8.07 -3.13
N CYS A 52 1.20 -6.83 -3.38
CA CYS A 52 1.13 -5.77 -2.38
C CYS A 52 -0.03 -4.80 -2.61
N VAL A 53 -0.74 -4.95 -3.72
CA VAL A 53 -1.94 -4.17 -4.10
C VAL A 53 -3.20 -4.87 -3.58
N LEU A 54 -4.25 -4.12 -3.27
CA LEU A 54 -5.60 -4.64 -2.99
C LEU A 54 -6.40 -4.66 -4.30
N PRO A 55 -6.46 -5.79 -5.04
CA PRO A 55 -6.92 -5.78 -6.43
C PRO A 55 -8.41 -5.45 -6.57
N VAL A 56 -9.24 -5.85 -5.64
CA VAL A 56 -10.69 -5.56 -5.65
C VAL A 56 -10.91 -4.06 -5.44
N VAL A 57 -10.28 -3.48 -4.42
CA VAL A 57 -10.37 -2.04 -4.13
C VAL A 57 -9.86 -1.21 -5.30
N LEU A 58 -8.75 -1.64 -5.93
CA LEU A 58 -8.19 -0.95 -7.10
C LEU A 58 -9.16 -1.00 -8.28
N THR A 59 -9.74 -2.16 -8.57
CA THR A 59 -10.70 -2.33 -9.68
C THR A 59 -11.90 -1.39 -9.51
N ASP A 60 -12.52 -1.41 -8.33
CA ASP A 60 -13.72 -0.62 -8.05
C ASP A 60 -13.42 0.89 -8.10
N ALA A 61 -12.29 1.30 -7.54
CA ALA A 61 -11.86 2.69 -7.61
C ALA A 61 -11.60 3.15 -9.05
N LEU A 62 -10.85 2.35 -9.85
CA LEU A 62 -10.56 2.73 -11.24
C LEU A 62 -11.80 2.78 -12.11
N TYR A 63 -12.78 1.90 -11.92
CA TYR A 63 -14.07 2.00 -12.62
C TYR A 63 -14.82 3.28 -12.28
N ARG A 64 -14.78 3.68 -11.01
CA ARG A 64 -15.46 4.88 -10.51
C ARG A 64 -14.83 6.16 -11.06
N ILE A 65 -13.50 6.29 -11.02
CA ILE A 65 -12.79 7.52 -11.42
C ILE A 65 -12.51 7.61 -12.92
N ASN A 66 -12.72 6.51 -13.71
CA ASN A 66 -12.54 6.49 -15.15
C ASN A 66 -13.78 5.94 -15.88
N PRO A 67 -14.98 6.53 -15.71
CA PRO A 67 -16.22 5.94 -16.21
C PRO A 67 -16.32 5.87 -17.74
N ALA A 68 -15.52 6.65 -18.47
CA ALA A 68 -15.49 6.67 -19.93
C ALA A 68 -14.55 5.61 -20.54
N ILE A 69 -13.74 4.93 -19.73
CA ILE A 69 -12.79 3.93 -20.21
C ILE A 69 -13.42 2.55 -20.19
N ASP A 70 -13.17 1.76 -21.23
CA ASP A 70 -13.63 0.37 -21.30
C ASP A 70 -13.09 -0.44 -20.13
N LYS A 71 -13.99 -1.22 -19.49
CA LYS A 71 -13.63 -2.05 -18.31
C LYS A 71 -12.51 -3.04 -18.61
N SER A 72 -12.45 -3.59 -19.83
CA SER A 72 -11.39 -4.52 -20.21
C SER A 72 -10.00 -3.88 -20.19
N ILE A 73 -9.90 -2.60 -20.50
CA ILE A 73 -8.66 -1.81 -20.41
C ILE A 73 -8.28 -1.62 -18.93
N ILE A 74 -9.25 -1.25 -18.10
CA ILE A 74 -9.04 -1.12 -16.63
C ILE A 74 -8.57 -2.43 -16.05
N ASP A 75 -9.22 -3.57 -16.38
CA ASP A 75 -8.84 -4.90 -15.90
C ASP A 75 -7.40 -5.27 -16.31
N GLY A 76 -6.99 -4.88 -17.52
CA GLY A 76 -5.61 -5.03 -17.96
C GLY A 76 -4.63 -4.25 -17.08
N ILE A 77 -4.95 -3.00 -16.77
CA ILE A 77 -4.14 -2.13 -15.89
C ILE A 77 -4.07 -2.72 -14.48
N VAL A 78 -5.20 -3.15 -13.91
CA VAL A 78 -5.22 -3.77 -12.58
C VAL A 78 -4.32 -5.00 -12.53
N ARG A 79 -4.38 -5.89 -13.53
CA ARG A 79 -3.47 -7.04 -13.61
C ARG A 79 -2.01 -6.63 -13.62
N ASP A 80 -1.65 -5.62 -14.42
CA ASP A 80 -0.27 -5.13 -14.53
C ASP A 80 0.25 -4.50 -13.23
N LEU A 81 -0.61 -3.75 -12.53
CA LEU A 81 -0.27 -3.12 -11.24
C LEU A 81 -0.26 -4.12 -10.09
N SER A 82 -1.04 -5.21 -10.17
CA SER A 82 -1.13 -6.25 -9.15
C SER A 82 -0.13 -7.40 -9.32
N ARG A 83 0.76 -7.32 -10.31
CA ARG A 83 1.77 -8.37 -10.54
C ARG A 83 2.79 -8.45 -9.41
N ASP A 84 3.51 -9.57 -9.36
CA ASP A 84 4.68 -9.72 -8.49
C ASP A 84 5.83 -8.85 -9.00
N PHE A 85 6.35 -7.96 -8.15
CA PHE A 85 7.51 -7.11 -8.42
C PHE A 85 8.80 -7.67 -7.78
N THR A 86 8.76 -8.87 -7.20
CA THR A 86 9.94 -9.51 -6.62
C THR A 86 11.01 -9.70 -7.69
N GLY A 87 12.26 -9.32 -7.38
CA GLY A 87 13.39 -9.44 -8.31
C GLY A 87 13.54 -8.31 -9.33
N THR A 88 12.67 -7.28 -9.30
CA THR A 88 12.87 -6.06 -10.10
C THR A 88 13.81 -5.09 -9.38
N ASP A 89 14.44 -4.17 -10.14
CA ASP A 89 15.11 -3.01 -9.53
C ASP A 89 14.05 -2.15 -8.82
N LEU A 90 14.19 -2.05 -7.50
CA LEU A 90 13.18 -1.40 -6.65
C LEU A 90 13.07 0.09 -6.96
N THR A 91 14.20 0.78 -7.11
CA THR A 91 14.21 2.24 -7.33
C THR A 91 13.60 2.60 -8.68
N ASP A 92 13.98 1.88 -9.73
CA ASP A 92 13.43 2.07 -11.08
C ASP A 92 11.94 1.71 -11.12
N THR A 93 11.55 0.61 -10.48
CA THR A 93 10.14 0.16 -10.41
C THR A 93 9.28 1.18 -9.68
N ASN A 94 9.71 1.65 -8.50
CA ASN A 94 9.00 2.66 -7.74
C ASN A 94 8.85 3.96 -8.54
N TYR A 95 9.93 4.44 -9.17
CA TYR A 95 9.89 5.64 -9.98
C TYR A 95 8.94 5.52 -11.18
N LYS A 96 8.93 4.38 -11.87
CA LYS A 96 7.98 4.13 -12.97
C LYS A 96 6.53 4.13 -12.49
N ASN A 97 6.27 3.51 -11.34
CA ASN A 97 4.93 3.48 -10.75
C ASN A 97 4.51 4.87 -10.21
N TYR A 98 5.42 5.62 -9.59
CA TYR A 98 5.18 7.01 -9.24
C TYR A 98 4.75 7.85 -10.45
N LYS A 99 5.42 7.68 -11.59
CA LYS A 99 5.03 8.36 -12.84
C LYS A 99 3.62 7.99 -13.29
N LYS A 100 3.24 6.70 -13.22
CA LYS A 100 1.87 6.28 -13.56
C LYS A 100 0.81 6.93 -12.66
N ILE A 101 1.12 7.09 -11.36
CA ILE A 101 0.24 7.75 -10.41
C ILE A 101 0.10 9.24 -10.75
N ARG A 102 1.22 9.93 -10.98
CA ARG A 102 1.27 11.37 -11.23
C ARG A 102 0.76 11.77 -12.63
N ASP A 103 1.23 11.05 -13.66
CA ASP A 103 1.09 11.46 -15.07
C ASP A 103 -0.08 10.76 -15.79
N LYS A 104 -0.82 9.89 -15.08
CA LYS A 104 -1.85 8.98 -15.64
C LYS A 104 -1.23 7.93 -16.58
N ILE A 105 -2.01 6.92 -16.95
CA ILE A 105 -1.59 5.85 -17.85
C ILE A 105 -2.21 6.09 -19.21
N LYS A 106 -1.38 6.31 -20.23
CA LYS A 106 -1.83 6.44 -21.61
C LYS A 106 -2.25 5.07 -22.14
N VAL A 107 -3.47 4.97 -22.67
CA VAL A 107 -4.07 3.74 -23.21
C VAL A 107 -4.55 3.95 -24.64
N LYS A 108 -4.52 2.88 -25.45
CA LYS A 108 -5.14 2.88 -26.77
C LYS A 108 -6.63 2.59 -26.61
N VAL A 109 -7.45 3.37 -27.27
CA VAL A 109 -8.91 3.23 -27.31
C VAL A 109 -9.41 3.29 -28.75
N LYS A 110 -10.63 2.84 -29.01
CA LYS A 110 -11.30 3.06 -30.30
C LYS A 110 -12.37 4.12 -30.13
N LYS A 111 -12.25 5.24 -30.87
CA LYS A 111 -13.29 6.28 -30.96
C LYS A 111 -13.81 6.32 -32.36
N ASN A 112 -15.11 6.11 -32.54
CA ASN A 112 -15.77 6.07 -33.85
C ASN A 112 -15.11 5.10 -34.87
N GLY A 113 -14.65 3.93 -34.38
CA GLY A 113 -14.00 2.90 -35.20
C GLY A 113 -12.54 3.17 -35.57
N LYS A 114 -11.96 4.30 -35.14
CA LYS A 114 -10.55 4.68 -35.35
C LYS A 114 -9.73 4.51 -34.06
N ASP A 115 -8.46 4.16 -34.24
CA ASP A 115 -7.51 4.12 -33.14
C ASP A 115 -7.26 5.53 -32.59
N ASP A 116 -7.33 5.68 -31.28
CA ASP A 116 -7.10 6.93 -30.55
C ASP A 116 -6.42 6.61 -29.21
N PHE A 117 -6.11 7.63 -28.44
CA PHE A 117 -5.53 7.50 -27.11
C PHE A 117 -6.41 8.17 -26.07
N ASP A 118 -6.38 7.60 -24.86
CA ASP A 118 -6.98 8.17 -23.67
C ASP A 118 -6.06 7.98 -22.47
N PHE A 119 -6.45 8.50 -21.31
CA PHE A 119 -5.63 8.44 -20.09
C PHE A 119 -6.44 7.87 -18.94
N VAL A 120 -5.88 6.86 -18.27
CA VAL A 120 -6.42 6.27 -17.04
C VAL A 120 -5.77 6.91 -15.84
N GLN A 121 -6.57 7.47 -14.97
CA GLN A 121 -6.18 8.09 -13.72
C GLN A 121 -6.19 7.04 -12.61
N LEU A 122 -5.11 6.94 -11.83
CA LEU A 122 -5.01 5.99 -10.71
C LEU A 122 -5.51 6.60 -9.40
N ILE A 123 -5.36 7.92 -9.23
CA ILE A 123 -5.79 8.70 -8.07
C ILE A 123 -6.44 9.98 -8.58
N ASP A 124 -7.62 10.30 -8.09
CA ASP A 124 -8.28 11.57 -8.37
C ASP A 124 -7.76 12.64 -7.40
N PHE A 125 -6.81 13.46 -7.87
CA PHE A 125 -6.22 14.53 -7.08
C PHE A 125 -7.10 15.77 -7.04
N ASP A 126 -7.98 15.94 -8.02
CA ASP A 126 -8.86 17.10 -8.14
C ASP A 126 -10.07 16.97 -7.20
N ASN A 127 -10.57 15.72 -7.02
CA ASN A 127 -11.68 15.40 -6.13
C ASN A 127 -11.27 14.22 -5.23
N PRO A 128 -10.56 14.48 -4.12
CA PRO A 128 -10.03 13.43 -3.23
C PRO A 128 -11.08 12.47 -2.67
N GLU A 129 -12.33 12.93 -2.54
CA GLU A 129 -13.48 12.14 -2.08
C GLU A 129 -13.86 11.00 -3.04
N ASN A 130 -13.44 11.08 -4.30
CA ASN A 130 -13.62 10.01 -5.27
C ASN A 130 -12.67 8.83 -5.04
N ASN A 131 -11.66 8.98 -4.17
CA ASN A 131 -10.74 7.90 -3.87
C ASN A 131 -11.25 7.04 -2.70
N THR A 132 -10.74 5.82 -2.64
CA THR A 132 -10.92 4.92 -1.49
C THR A 132 -9.64 4.91 -0.67
N PHE A 133 -9.76 5.21 0.61
CA PHE A 133 -8.65 5.18 1.56
C PHE A 133 -8.82 3.99 2.49
N THR A 134 -7.82 3.12 2.54
CA THR A 134 -7.85 1.90 3.37
C THR A 134 -6.59 1.82 4.22
N ALA A 135 -6.73 1.59 5.51
CA ALA A 135 -5.62 1.24 6.39
C ALA A 135 -5.68 -0.27 6.69
N VAL A 136 -4.60 -0.97 6.37
CA VAL A 136 -4.48 -2.41 6.59
C VAL A 136 -3.43 -2.66 7.64
N SER A 137 -3.80 -3.29 8.76
CA SER A 137 -2.86 -3.69 9.79
C SER A 137 -2.47 -5.15 9.66
N GLN A 138 -1.22 -5.45 10.02
CA GLN A 138 -0.66 -6.78 10.17
C GLN A 138 -0.71 -7.63 8.88
N MET A 139 -0.60 -7.00 7.70
CA MET A 139 -0.67 -7.67 6.41
C MET A 139 0.59 -8.49 6.12
N TRP A 140 0.48 -9.82 6.06
CA TRP A 140 1.59 -10.68 5.65
C TRP A 140 1.99 -10.46 4.18
N ILE A 141 3.28 -10.23 3.93
CA ILE A 141 3.87 -10.06 2.61
C ILE A 141 4.99 -11.06 2.42
N GLN A 142 5.01 -11.70 1.28
CA GLN A 142 6.04 -12.65 0.85
C GLN A 142 6.98 -11.97 -0.16
N GLY A 143 8.26 -12.04 0.11
CA GLY A 143 9.32 -11.71 -0.84
C GLY A 143 9.85 -12.96 -1.56
N HIS A 144 11.12 -12.95 -1.92
CA HIS A 144 11.73 -14.08 -2.61
C HIS A 144 11.87 -15.31 -1.70
N TYR A 145 12.38 -15.11 -0.49
CA TYR A 145 12.62 -16.19 0.48
C TYR A 145 11.93 -15.98 1.83
N ASN A 146 11.62 -14.74 2.17
CA ASN A 146 11.18 -14.35 3.49
C ASN A 146 9.77 -13.78 3.47
N TYR A 147 9.13 -13.80 4.64
CA TYR A 147 7.89 -13.10 4.90
C TYR A 147 8.14 -11.93 5.86
N ARG A 148 7.40 -10.87 5.67
CA ARG A 148 7.33 -9.74 6.59
C ARG A 148 5.89 -9.33 6.81
N ARG A 149 5.66 -8.66 7.94
CA ARG A 149 4.33 -8.21 8.37
C ARG A 149 4.46 -6.81 8.94
N PRO A 150 4.28 -5.76 8.10
CA PRO A 150 4.28 -4.38 8.56
C PRO A 150 3.11 -4.13 9.51
N ASP A 151 3.30 -3.20 10.46
CA ASP A 151 2.27 -2.86 11.43
C ASP A 151 1.06 -2.26 10.72
N ILE A 152 1.25 -1.20 9.92
CA ILE A 152 0.16 -0.60 9.15
C ILE A 152 0.64 -0.23 7.74
N LEU A 153 -0.20 -0.51 6.76
CA LEU A 153 -0.07 0.00 5.39
C LEU A 153 -1.28 0.89 5.06
N ILE A 154 -1.02 2.08 4.49
CA ILE A 154 -2.09 2.92 3.98
C ILE A 154 -2.17 2.79 2.47
N PHE A 155 -3.37 2.51 2.01
CA PHE A 155 -3.69 2.37 0.60
C PHE A 155 -4.57 3.54 0.13
N VAL A 156 -4.28 4.01 -1.08
CA VAL A 156 -5.18 4.89 -1.82
C VAL A 156 -5.59 4.13 -3.08
N ASN A 157 -6.88 3.93 -3.28
CA ASN A 157 -7.42 3.12 -4.37
C ASN A 157 -6.76 1.73 -4.48
N GLY A 158 -6.43 1.11 -3.35
CA GLY A 158 -5.79 -0.20 -3.31
C GLY A 158 -4.28 -0.22 -3.61
N LEU A 159 -3.63 0.93 -3.84
CA LEU A 159 -2.18 1.06 -4.01
C LEU A 159 -1.51 1.36 -2.66
N PRO A 160 -0.49 0.58 -2.21
CA PRO A 160 0.17 0.76 -0.91
C PRO A 160 1.14 1.93 -0.94
N LEU A 161 0.66 3.13 -0.58
CA LEU A 161 1.45 4.36 -0.68
C LEU A 161 2.23 4.70 0.58
N VAL A 162 1.74 4.30 1.77
CA VAL A 162 2.40 4.60 3.03
C VAL A 162 2.69 3.31 3.80
N PHE A 163 3.92 3.17 4.23
CA PHE A 163 4.39 2.14 5.14
C PHE A 163 4.58 2.74 6.52
N ILE A 164 4.03 2.10 7.56
CA ILE A 164 4.16 2.53 8.95
C ILE A 164 4.72 1.36 9.76
N GLU A 165 5.82 1.60 10.47
CA GLU A 165 6.42 0.68 11.42
C GLU A 165 6.47 1.33 12.79
N LEU A 166 6.07 0.60 13.79
CA LEU A 166 5.91 1.07 15.16
C LEU A 166 6.93 0.41 16.09
N LYS A 167 7.26 1.10 17.16
CA LYS A 167 8.03 0.60 18.29
C LYS A 167 7.36 1.06 19.58
N ASN A 168 7.54 0.31 20.66
CA ASN A 168 7.10 0.78 21.96
C ASN A 168 7.86 2.04 22.40
N SER A 169 7.30 2.82 23.30
CA SER A 169 7.79 4.16 23.65
C SER A 169 9.18 4.19 24.32
N ILE A 170 9.72 3.06 24.78
CA ILE A 170 11.06 2.98 25.36
C ILE A 170 12.14 2.65 24.33
N VAL A 171 11.77 2.24 23.12
CA VAL A 171 12.70 1.94 22.02
C VAL A 171 12.90 3.17 21.16
N LYS A 172 14.16 3.48 20.82
CA LYS A 172 14.47 4.60 19.92
C LYS A 172 13.97 4.34 18.50
N VAL A 173 13.44 5.37 17.86
CA VAL A 173 12.90 5.28 16.48
C VAL A 173 13.99 4.87 15.47
N GLU A 174 15.26 5.20 15.72
CA GLU A 174 16.39 4.75 14.90
C GLU A 174 16.51 3.22 14.81
N GLU A 175 16.04 2.48 15.80
CA GLU A 175 16.02 1.01 15.73
C GLU A 175 14.98 0.51 14.72
N ALA A 176 13.84 1.19 14.58
CA ALA A 176 12.87 0.89 13.54
C ALA A 176 13.47 1.05 12.14
N TYR A 177 14.31 2.07 11.93
CA TYR A 177 15.03 2.26 10.68
C TYR A 177 16.08 1.14 10.46
N ASN A 178 17.02 1.01 11.39
CA ASN A 178 18.20 0.16 11.22
C ASN A 178 17.88 -1.34 11.19
N LYS A 179 16.90 -1.78 11.97
CA LYS A 179 16.54 -3.19 12.09
C LYS A 179 15.35 -3.56 11.21
N ASN A 180 14.32 -2.72 11.18
CA ASN A 180 13.06 -3.08 10.52
C ASN A 180 13.03 -2.62 9.07
N LEU A 181 13.06 -1.32 8.78
CA LEU A 181 12.92 -0.81 7.41
C LEU A 181 13.97 -1.40 6.45
N LEU A 182 15.24 -1.50 6.88
CA LEU A 182 16.28 -2.12 6.06
C LEU A 182 16.01 -3.59 5.79
N ASN A 183 15.49 -4.34 6.78
CA ASN A 183 15.11 -5.73 6.60
C ASN A 183 13.88 -5.88 5.68
N TYR A 184 12.88 -5.01 5.78
CA TYR A 184 11.76 -4.99 4.85
C TYR A 184 12.23 -4.76 3.42
N LYS A 185 13.11 -3.79 3.18
CA LYS A 185 13.68 -3.50 1.85
C LYS A 185 14.44 -4.69 1.27
N LYS A 186 15.12 -5.48 2.11
CA LYS A 186 15.85 -6.68 1.72
C LYS A 186 14.93 -7.88 1.48
N ASP A 187 13.99 -8.12 2.40
CA ASP A 187 13.23 -9.35 2.44
C ASP A 187 11.97 -9.31 1.56
N VAL A 188 11.32 -8.15 1.49
CA VAL A 188 10.06 -7.94 0.75
C VAL A 188 10.09 -6.64 -0.06
N PRO A 189 11.06 -6.47 -0.98
CA PRO A 189 11.21 -5.24 -1.77
C PRO A 189 9.96 -4.89 -2.59
N ASN A 190 9.18 -5.89 -3.00
CA ASN A 190 7.91 -5.73 -3.71
C ASN A 190 6.90 -4.83 -2.97
N LEU A 191 6.96 -4.74 -1.63
CA LEU A 191 6.15 -3.82 -0.83
C LEU A 191 6.36 -2.36 -1.24
N PHE A 192 7.59 -2.00 -1.59
CA PHE A 192 7.96 -0.61 -1.88
C PHE A 192 7.78 -0.21 -3.35
N ALA A 193 7.25 -1.11 -4.18
CA ALA A 193 7.04 -0.82 -5.61
C ALA A 193 6.12 0.40 -5.86
N PHE A 194 5.21 0.70 -4.94
CA PHE A 194 4.31 1.88 -4.99
C PHE A 194 4.52 2.84 -3.83
N ASN A 195 5.34 2.48 -2.85
CA ASN A 195 5.50 3.27 -1.62
C ASN A 195 6.01 4.68 -1.91
N GLN A 196 5.38 5.69 -1.29
CA GLN A 196 5.77 7.09 -1.39
C GLN A 196 6.29 7.63 -0.06
N ILE A 197 5.80 7.10 1.07
CA ILE A 197 6.13 7.58 2.40
C ILE A 197 6.36 6.39 3.33
N CYS A 198 7.47 6.42 4.04
CA CYS A 198 7.73 5.57 5.20
C CYS A 198 7.58 6.40 6.48
N VAL A 199 6.85 5.86 7.44
CA VAL A 199 6.63 6.43 8.76
C VAL A 199 7.20 5.46 9.80
N LEU A 200 8.07 5.95 10.67
CA LEU A 200 8.63 5.19 11.78
C LEU A 200 8.27 5.93 13.06
N SER A 201 7.61 5.26 14.01
CA SER A 201 7.16 5.93 15.23
C SER A 201 7.26 5.03 16.47
N ASN A 202 7.49 5.63 17.62
CA ASN A 202 7.36 4.97 18.93
C ASN A 202 6.29 5.63 19.82
N GLY A 203 5.40 6.43 19.20
CA GLY A 203 4.37 7.18 19.92
C GLY A 203 4.83 8.49 20.56
N LEU A 204 6.14 8.69 20.78
CA LEU A 204 6.73 9.91 21.30
C LEU A 204 7.51 10.68 20.22
N GLU A 205 8.17 9.94 19.34
CA GLU A 205 8.92 10.47 18.21
C GLU A 205 8.42 9.81 16.92
N THR A 206 8.36 10.60 15.85
CA THR A 206 7.97 10.09 14.52
C THR A 206 8.94 10.63 13.47
N LYS A 207 9.45 9.75 12.62
CA LYS A 207 10.27 10.08 11.45
C LYS A 207 9.53 9.74 10.17
N LEU A 208 9.65 10.64 9.20
CA LEU A 208 9.07 10.50 7.87
C LEU A 208 10.18 10.53 6.83
N GLY A 209 10.06 9.72 5.80
CA GLY A 209 11.01 9.72 4.70
C GLY A 209 10.52 8.87 3.52
N ALA A 210 11.25 8.96 2.40
CA ALA A 210 11.10 8.02 1.31
C ALA A 210 11.78 6.69 1.68
N PHE A 211 11.40 5.60 1.00
CA PHE A 211 12.01 4.29 1.28
C PHE A 211 13.52 4.25 0.99
N ASN A 212 14.03 5.16 0.19
CA ASN A 212 15.44 5.28 -0.21
C ASN A 212 16.18 6.46 0.46
N ALA A 213 15.55 7.08 1.43
CA ALA A 213 16.17 8.16 2.24
C ALA A 213 17.13 7.59 3.28
#